data_0b45fc5129157bac435f68bc36a9fcd9
#
_entry.id   0b45fc5129157bac435f68bc36a9fcd9
#
_cell.length_a   1.000
_cell.length_b   1.000
_cell.length_c   1.000
_cell.angle_alpha   90.00
_cell.angle_beta   90.00
_cell.angle_gamma   90.00
#
_symmetry.space_group_name_H-M   'P 1'
#
loop_
_entity.id
_entity.type
_entity.pdbx_description
1 polymer ?
#
loop_
_entity_poly.entity_id
_entity_poly.type
_entity_poly.pdbx_seq_one_letter_code
_entity_poly.pdbx_strand_id
1 'polypeptide(L)'
;MSVDGLAPVRRGPGSPPPGNGETHVWVFSLDVGHPVLEALHALLSPDEIGRAERLRDPRERARFVAGRGQLRQVIGDCLGQLPGSVRFKYSPLGKPSLADDAEAARLRFSPSGSDALGVVAVRGDAEIGVDVERVHAIPDIAALARRMLGADEHKEYAKIPKSRRETRFFEYWVRKEASAKALGSGLRQGFHRLKIHPWPGDGPFQVDCVSDETRATTWVVGVPMPVAGYTAALAATQPIGPVLTAWWDPLAPD
;
A
#
# COMPACT_ATOMS: atom_id res chain seq x y z
N MET A 1 11.65 16.80 1.02
CA MET A 1 10.31 16.98 1.60
C MET A 1 10.47 17.03 3.11
N SER A 2 9.91 18.05 3.78
CA SER A 2 9.84 18.06 5.25
C SER A 2 8.70 17.12 5.64
N VAL A 3 8.98 16.15 6.48
CA VAL A 3 8.01 15.18 7.00
C VAL A 3 7.68 15.62 8.41
N ASP A 4 6.52 16.26 8.56
CA ASP A 4 6.06 16.70 9.88
C ASP A 4 5.60 15.48 10.68
N GLY A 5 6.41 15.11 11.69
CA GLY A 5 5.95 14.26 12.79
C GLY A 5 6.37 12.78 12.80
N LEU A 6 7.03 12.24 11.78
CA LEU A 6 7.62 10.89 11.86
C LEU A 6 9.15 10.99 11.85
N ALA A 7 9.80 10.46 12.88
CA ALA A 7 11.25 10.30 12.86
C ALA A 7 11.66 9.32 11.75
N PRO A 8 12.72 9.60 10.98
CA PRO A 8 13.28 8.62 10.07
C PRO A 8 13.79 7.43 10.89
N VAL A 9 13.27 6.26 10.60
CA VAL A 9 13.67 5.02 11.26
C VAL A 9 14.02 4.02 10.18
N ARG A 10 15.25 3.51 10.20
CA ARG A 10 15.61 2.25 9.57
C ARG A 10 15.81 1.24 10.67
N ARG A 11 15.16 0.09 10.58
CA ARG A 11 15.50 -1.03 11.44
C ARG A 11 16.68 -1.75 10.81
N GLY A 12 17.69 -2.07 11.61
CA GLY A 12 18.84 -2.83 11.14
C GLY A 12 18.49 -4.27 10.77
N PRO A 13 19.38 -4.96 10.05
CA PRO A 13 19.22 -6.35 9.67
C PRO A 13 18.91 -7.22 10.89
N GLY A 14 17.84 -8.03 10.80
CA GLY A 14 17.44 -8.94 11.89
C GLY A 14 16.46 -8.34 12.91
N SER A 15 15.89 -7.16 12.66
CA SER A 15 14.74 -6.72 13.44
C SER A 15 13.61 -7.73 13.27
N PRO A 16 12.96 -8.19 14.35
CA PRO A 16 11.90 -9.18 14.25
C PRO A 16 10.75 -8.60 13.38
N PRO A 17 10.08 -9.46 12.59
CA PRO A 17 8.86 -9.05 11.92
C PRO A 17 7.82 -8.62 12.96
N PRO A 18 6.77 -7.87 12.55
CA PRO A 18 5.67 -7.50 13.44
C PRO A 18 5.13 -8.70 14.19
N GLY A 19 4.83 -8.54 15.50
CA GLY A 19 4.18 -9.57 16.30
C GLY A 19 2.76 -9.88 15.80
N ASN A 20 2.15 -10.93 16.37
CA ASN A 20 0.78 -11.29 16.02
C ASN A 20 -0.19 -10.13 16.26
N GLY A 21 -0.98 -9.81 15.25
CA GLY A 21 -1.92 -8.69 15.28
C GLY A 21 -1.29 -7.31 15.04
N GLU A 22 0.02 -7.18 15.11
CA GLU A 22 0.73 -5.92 14.86
C GLU A 22 0.99 -5.71 13.37
N THR A 23 0.93 -4.46 12.93
CA THR A 23 1.22 -4.08 11.55
C THR A 23 2.19 -2.91 11.51
N HIS A 24 3.25 -3.04 10.71
CA HIS A 24 4.16 -1.93 10.44
C HIS A 24 3.88 -1.37 9.05
N VAL A 25 3.80 -0.03 8.96
CA VAL A 25 3.64 0.71 7.71
C VAL A 25 4.83 1.61 7.52
N TRP A 26 5.62 1.33 6.50
CA TRP A 26 6.78 2.13 6.12
C TRP A 26 6.39 3.09 5.00
N VAL A 27 6.65 4.37 5.20
CA VAL A 27 6.40 5.44 4.24
C VAL A 27 7.73 5.98 3.74
N PHE A 28 7.87 6.21 2.44
CA PHE A 28 9.13 6.66 1.85
C PHE A 28 8.92 7.50 0.59
N SER A 29 9.94 8.29 0.23
CA SER A 29 9.97 9.03 -1.02
C SER A 29 10.26 8.13 -2.21
N LEU A 30 9.52 8.31 -3.30
CA LEU A 30 9.85 7.74 -4.62
C LEU A 30 10.70 8.70 -5.46
N ASP A 31 10.70 10.00 -5.14
CA ASP A 31 11.58 11.00 -5.75
C ASP A 31 12.84 11.11 -4.90
N VAL A 32 13.84 10.30 -5.21
CA VAL A 32 15.13 10.23 -4.52
C VAL A 32 16.25 10.83 -5.39
N GLY A 33 17.34 11.28 -4.77
CA GLY A 33 18.51 11.77 -5.49
C GLY A 33 19.26 10.67 -6.25
N HIS A 34 20.06 11.06 -7.27
CA HIS A 34 20.75 10.12 -8.16
C HIS A 34 21.62 9.08 -7.42
N PRO A 35 22.45 9.43 -6.43
CA PRO A 35 23.26 8.42 -5.72
C PRO A 35 22.42 7.36 -5.01
N VAL A 36 21.28 7.77 -4.42
CA VAL A 36 20.33 6.85 -3.77
C VAL A 36 19.66 5.95 -4.80
N LEU A 37 19.27 6.52 -5.94
CA LEU A 37 18.61 5.77 -7.01
C LEU A 37 19.55 4.68 -7.59
N GLU A 38 20.84 4.98 -7.76
CA GLU A 38 21.84 4.00 -8.20
C GLU A 38 22.02 2.86 -7.18
N ALA A 39 22.11 3.21 -5.90
CA ALA A 39 22.21 2.21 -4.83
C ALA A 39 20.97 1.31 -4.79
N LEU A 40 19.79 1.87 -4.92
CA LEU A 40 18.53 1.11 -4.96
C LEU A 40 18.42 0.26 -6.24
N HIS A 41 18.88 0.77 -7.39
CA HIS A 41 18.90 0.01 -8.65
C HIS A 41 19.78 -1.24 -8.54
N ALA A 42 20.91 -1.17 -7.87
CA ALA A 42 21.83 -2.29 -7.66
C ALA A 42 21.21 -3.45 -6.85
N LEU A 43 20.10 -3.20 -6.14
CA LEU A 43 19.36 -4.21 -5.37
C LEU A 43 18.34 -5.00 -6.22
N LEU A 44 17.98 -4.52 -7.40
CA LEU A 44 16.92 -5.09 -8.22
C LEU A 44 17.33 -6.42 -8.86
N SER A 45 16.35 -7.31 -9.00
CA SER A 45 16.51 -8.52 -9.78
C SER A 45 16.46 -8.23 -11.30
N PRO A 46 16.99 -9.13 -12.16
CA PRO A 46 16.98 -8.94 -13.60
C PRO A 46 15.59 -8.71 -14.20
N ASP A 47 14.56 -9.38 -13.68
CA ASP A 47 13.18 -9.19 -14.12
C ASP A 47 12.60 -7.81 -13.70
N GLU A 48 12.99 -7.29 -12.54
CA GLU A 48 12.60 -5.95 -12.11
C GLU A 48 13.32 -4.87 -12.94
N ILE A 49 14.59 -5.06 -13.26
CA ILE A 49 15.33 -4.18 -14.18
C ILE A 49 14.64 -4.17 -15.54
N GLY A 50 14.33 -5.33 -16.10
CA GLY A 50 13.63 -5.41 -17.37
C GLY A 50 12.21 -4.81 -17.34
N ARG A 51 11.55 -4.77 -16.18
CA ARG A 51 10.27 -4.04 -16.01
C ARG A 51 10.49 -2.53 -15.97
N ALA A 52 11.52 -2.05 -15.29
CA ALA A 52 11.88 -0.64 -15.25
C ALA A 52 12.18 -0.10 -16.66
N GLU A 53 12.95 -0.85 -17.46
CA GLU A 53 13.33 -0.47 -18.83
C GLU A 53 12.14 -0.33 -19.79
N ARG A 54 11.05 -1.05 -19.55
CA ARG A 54 9.81 -0.94 -20.34
C ARG A 54 9.01 0.34 -20.05
N LEU A 55 9.28 1.02 -18.93
CA LEU A 55 8.66 2.30 -18.60
C LEU A 55 9.27 3.41 -19.45
N ARG A 56 8.45 4.06 -20.27
CA ARG A 56 8.90 5.09 -21.22
C ARG A 56 9.23 6.40 -20.53
N ASP A 57 8.44 6.79 -19.53
CA ASP A 57 8.67 8.00 -18.76
C ASP A 57 9.86 7.80 -17.81
N PRO A 58 10.92 8.63 -17.92
CA PRO A 58 12.09 8.51 -17.04
C PRO A 58 11.76 8.69 -15.55
N ARG A 59 10.77 9.53 -15.23
CA ARG A 59 10.34 9.77 -13.84
C ARG A 59 9.60 8.56 -13.28
N GLU A 60 8.71 7.97 -14.06
CA GLU A 60 8.02 6.72 -13.65
C GLU A 60 9.02 5.58 -13.49
N ARG A 61 10.01 5.50 -14.38
CA ARG A 61 11.10 4.52 -14.27
C ARG A 61 11.90 4.71 -12.98
N ALA A 62 12.32 5.94 -12.69
CA ALA A 62 13.07 6.25 -11.47
C ALA A 62 12.25 5.92 -10.22
N ARG A 63 10.98 6.27 -10.18
CA ARG A 63 10.06 5.95 -9.08
C ARG A 63 9.83 4.45 -8.92
N PHE A 64 9.74 3.71 -10.02
CA PHE A 64 9.65 2.25 -9.96
C PHE A 64 10.90 1.64 -9.33
N VAL A 65 12.09 2.07 -9.75
CA VAL A 65 13.37 1.62 -9.19
C VAL A 65 13.44 1.97 -7.69
N ALA A 66 13.13 3.20 -7.33
CA ALA A 66 13.12 3.66 -5.95
C ALA A 66 12.16 2.82 -5.08
N GLY A 67 10.94 2.60 -5.55
CA GLY A 67 9.95 1.80 -4.84
C GLY A 67 10.36 0.33 -4.67
N ARG A 68 10.95 -0.27 -5.71
CA ARG A 68 11.39 -1.68 -5.65
C ARG A 68 12.62 -1.86 -4.77
N GLY A 69 13.61 -0.98 -4.88
CA GLY A 69 14.80 -1.04 -4.05
C GLY A 69 14.46 -0.88 -2.55
N GLN A 70 13.62 0.08 -2.20
CA GLN A 70 13.19 0.28 -0.81
C GLN A 70 12.30 -0.86 -0.31
N LEU A 71 11.40 -1.41 -1.15
CA LEU A 71 10.67 -2.65 -0.80
C LEU A 71 11.63 -3.78 -0.42
N ARG A 72 12.69 -3.99 -1.21
CA ARG A 72 13.70 -5.03 -0.93
C ARG A 72 14.45 -4.77 0.38
N GLN A 73 14.77 -3.51 0.68
CA GLN A 73 15.38 -3.16 1.97
C GLN A 73 14.44 -3.47 3.14
N VAL A 74 13.19 -3.00 3.10
CA VAL A 74 12.20 -3.25 4.15
C VAL A 74 11.98 -4.74 4.38
N ILE A 75 11.80 -5.52 3.32
CA ILE A 75 11.57 -6.97 3.44
C ILE A 75 12.84 -7.71 3.87
N GLY A 76 13.99 -7.32 3.35
CA GLY A 76 15.28 -7.87 3.75
C GLY A 76 15.53 -7.70 5.25
N ASP A 77 15.28 -6.50 5.78
CA ASP A 77 15.41 -6.21 7.22
C ASP A 77 14.46 -7.09 8.06
N CYS A 78 13.20 -7.23 7.65
CA CYS A 78 12.23 -8.09 8.34
C CYS A 78 12.64 -9.58 8.34
N LEU A 79 13.36 -10.03 7.31
CA LEU A 79 13.79 -11.41 7.17
C LEU A 79 15.22 -11.67 7.70
N GLY A 80 15.97 -10.61 8.03
CA GLY A 80 17.39 -10.71 8.35
C GLY A 80 18.27 -11.13 7.15
N GLN A 81 17.87 -10.70 5.94
CA GLN A 81 18.53 -11.04 4.68
C GLN A 81 19.06 -9.81 3.96
N LEU A 82 20.06 -10.00 3.09
CA LEU A 82 20.50 -8.94 2.19
C LEU A 82 19.35 -8.57 1.24
N PRO A 83 19.06 -7.27 1.02
CA PRO A 83 17.97 -6.81 0.16
C PRO A 83 17.99 -7.42 -1.26
N GLY A 84 19.18 -7.56 -1.86
CA GLY A 84 19.37 -8.16 -3.18
C GLY A 84 19.06 -9.66 -3.23
N SER A 85 19.09 -10.38 -2.10
CA SER A 85 18.78 -11.83 -2.03
C SER A 85 17.29 -12.12 -1.89
N VAL A 86 16.46 -11.14 -1.52
CA VAL A 86 15.01 -11.33 -1.40
C VAL A 86 14.40 -11.75 -2.73
N ARG A 87 13.64 -12.84 -2.73
CA ARG A 87 13.00 -13.36 -3.93
C ARG A 87 11.49 -13.17 -3.87
N PHE A 88 10.96 -12.55 -4.92
CA PHE A 88 9.51 -12.34 -5.07
C PHE A 88 8.93 -13.25 -6.14
N LYS A 89 7.70 -13.73 -5.89
CA LYS A 89 6.79 -14.25 -6.90
C LYS A 89 5.60 -13.31 -7.04
N TYR A 90 4.93 -13.36 -8.18
CA TYR A 90 3.83 -12.43 -8.49
C TYR A 90 2.57 -13.22 -8.77
N SER A 91 1.47 -12.79 -8.18
CA SER A 91 0.15 -13.30 -8.55
C SER A 91 -0.19 -12.95 -10.01
N PRO A 92 -1.20 -13.58 -10.63
CA PRO A 92 -1.68 -13.19 -11.97
C PRO A 92 -2.13 -11.73 -12.06
N LEU A 93 -2.40 -11.10 -10.92
CA LEU A 93 -2.80 -9.69 -10.81
C LEU A 93 -1.63 -8.77 -10.42
N GLY A 94 -0.40 -9.31 -10.35
CA GLY A 94 0.81 -8.55 -10.10
C GLY A 94 1.11 -8.25 -8.63
N LYS A 95 0.32 -8.76 -7.65
CA LYS A 95 0.65 -8.62 -6.23
C LYS A 95 1.91 -9.43 -5.94
N PRO A 96 2.98 -8.80 -5.39
CA PRO A 96 4.18 -9.53 -4.99
C PRO A 96 3.94 -10.30 -3.69
N SER A 97 4.59 -11.44 -3.56
CA SER A 97 4.72 -12.22 -2.33
C SER A 97 6.11 -12.86 -2.28
N LEU A 98 6.53 -13.37 -1.13
CA LEU A 98 7.79 -14.09 -1.02
C LEU A 98 7.72 -15.41 -1.83
N ALA A 99 8.83 -15.74 -2.48
CA ALA A 99 8.90 -16.94 -3.31
C ALA A 99 9.07 -18.21 -2.49
N ASP A 100 9.79 -18.13 -1.36
CA ASP A 100 9.97 -19.23 -0.43
C ASP A 100 8.74 -19.37 0.49
N ASP A 101 8.19 -20.58 0.58
CA ASP A 101 6.99 -20.84 1.37
C ASP A 101 7.26 -20.75 2.89
N ALA A 102 8.47 -21.09 3.35
CA ALA A 102 8.86 -20.94 4.75
C ALA A 102 8.95 -19.47 5.16
N GLU A 103 9.52 -18.62 4.33
CA GLU A 103 9.56 -17.17 4.54
C GLU A 103 8.17 -16.54 4.38
N ALA A 104 7.42 -16.97 3.36
CA ALA A 104 6.04 -16.56 3.15
C ALA A 104 5.13 -16.93 4.33
N ALA A 105 5.41 -18.03 5.04
CA ALA A 105 4.68 -18.38 6.25
C ALA A 105 4.93 -17.40 7.41
N ARG A 106 6.07 -16.69 7.40
CA ARG A 106 6.49 -15.77 8.48
C ARG A 106 6.11 -14.33 8.24
N LEU A 107 5.86 -13.93 7.00
CA LEU A 107 5.70 -12.53 6.63
C LEU A 107 4.69 -12.35 5.50
N ARG A 108 3.76 -11.43 5.69
CA ARG A 108 2.89 -10.89 4.65
C ARG A 108 3.20 -9.43 4.44
N PHE A 109 3.14 -8.97 3.21
CA PHE A 109 3.38 -7.57 2.91
C PHE A 109 2.55 -7.09 1.71
N SER A 110 2.38 -5.79 1.64
CA SER A 110 1.71 -5.14 0.52
C SER A 110 2.40 -3.81 0.23
N PRO A 111 2.92 -3.58 -0.96
CA PRO A 111 3.40 -2.28 -1.40
C PRO A 111 2.30 -1.48 -2.10
N SER A 112 2.39 -0.16 -2.02
CA SER A 112 1.66 0.78 -2.87
C SER A 112 2.49 2.03 -3.12
N GLY A 113 2.13 2.79 -4.15
CA GLY A 113 2.77 4.07 -4.44
C GLY A 113 1.89 4.95 -5.31
N SER A 114 1.89 6.24 -5.02
CA SER A 114 1.20 7.26 -5.79
C SER A 114 2.05 8.52 -5.84
N ASP A 115 2.25 9.03 -7.05
CA ASP A 115 3.11 10.20 -7.32
C ASP A 115 4.49 10.06 -6.67
N ALA A 116 4.85 10.92 -5.70
CA ALA A 116 6.16 10.94 -5.06
C ALA A 116 6.28 10.06 -3.81
N LEU A 117 5.21 9.38 -3.40
CA LEU A 117 5.17 8.65 -2.14
C LEU A 117 4.95 7.15 -2.35
N GLY A 118 5.75 6.35 -1.65
CA GLY A 118 5.59 4.91 -1.53
C GLY A 118 5.25 4.49 -0.12
N VAL A 119 4.56 3.37 0.01
CA VAL A 119 4.27 2.72 1.30
C VAL A 119 4.45 1.20 1.18
N VAL A 120 4.89 0.58 2.26
CA VAL A 120 4.92 -0.87 2.42
C VAL A 120 4.31 -1.21 3.78
N ALA A 121 3.25 -1.99 3.77
CA ALA A 121 2.70 -2.58 4.99
C ALA A 121 3.25 -4.00 5.17
N VAL A 122 3.57 -4.36 6.41
CA VAL A 122 4.15 -5.67 6.79
C VAL A 122 3.40 -6.22 7.99
N ARG A 123 3.08 -7.52 7.96
CA ARG A 123 2.40 -8.25 9.03
C ARG A 123 2.78 -9.73 9.02
N GLY A 124 2.77 -10.39 10.18
CA GLY A 124 3.19 -11.79 10.33
C GLY A 124 2.08 -12.82 10.23
N ASP A 125 0.82 -12.48 10.53
CA ASP A 125 -0.23 -13.45 10.85
C ASP A 125 -1.45 -13.45 9.92
N ALA A 126 -1.57 -12.48 9.00
CA ALA A 126 -2.74 -12.35 8.14
C ALA A 126 -2.40 -11.72 6.78
N GLU A 127 -3.19 -12.06 5.76
CA GLU A 127 -3.12 -11.37 4.48
C GLU A 127 -3.44 -9.88 4.65
N ILE A 128 -2.65 -9.05 3.98
CA ILE A 128 -2.66 -7.61 4.13
C ILE A 128 -2.70 -6.90 2.77
N GLY A 129 -3.31 -5.73 2.75
CA GLY A 129 -3.28 -4.79 1.65
C GLY A 129 -3.11 -3.38 2.16
N VAL A 130 -2.29 -2.59 1.50
CA VAL A 130 -2.17 -1.15 1.72
C VAL A 130 -2.37 -0.42 0.40
N ASP A 131 -3.00 0.73 0.48
CA ASP A 131 -3.09 1.64 -0.65
C ASP A 131 -2.86 3.06 -0.21
N VAL A 132 -2.20 3.85 -1.08
CA VAL A 132 -1.93 5.28 -0.90
C VAL A 132 -2.23 5.99 -2.19
N GLU A 133 -2.88 7.17 -2.09
CA GLU A 133 -3.16 8.01 -3.24
C GLU A 133 -2.91 9.48 -2.94
N ARG A 134 -2.36 10.18 -3.92
CA ARG A 134 -2.31 11.63 -3.92
C ARG A 134 -3.69 12.19 -4.26
N VAL A 135 -4.21 13.02 -3.38
CA VAL A 135 -5.49 13.71 -3.62
C VAL A 135 -5.27 14.81 -4.67
N HIS A 136 -6.01 14.76 -5.75
CA HIS A 136 -5.95 15.75 -6.83
C HIS A 136 -7.34 15.94 -7.45
N ALA A 137 -7.52 17.02 -8.20
CA ALA A 137 -8.75 17.26 -8.93
C ALA A 137 -8.97 16.20 -10.03
N ILE A 138 -10.16 15.63 -10.08
CA ILE A 138 -10.55 14.65 -11.09
C ILE A 138 -11.62 15.28 -11.98
N PRO A 139 -11.38 15.40 -13.29
CA PRO A 139 -12.45 15.76 -14.23
C PRO A 139 -13.62 14.78 -14.11
N ASP A 140 -14.83 15.31 -13.95
CA ASP A 140 -16.07 14.51 -13.79
C ASP A 140 -16.00 13.43 -12.69
N ILE A 141 -15.50 13.82 -11.52
CA ILE A 141 -15.46 12.96 -10.33
C ILE A 141 -16.82 12.33 -9.99
N ALA A 142 -17.91 13.00 -10.37
CA ALA A 142 -19.27 12.50 -10.12
C ALA A 142 -19.58 11.25 -10.98
N ALA A 143 -19.14 11.22 -12.23
CA ALA A 143 -19.30 10.02 -13.08
C ALA A 143 -18.43 8.88 -12.57
N LEU A 144 -17.21 9.17 -12.15
CA LEU A 144 -16.31 8.17 -11.59
C LEU A 144 -16.87 7.59 -10.28
N ALA A 145 -17.38 8.42 -9.39
CA ALA A 145 -18.00 8.00 -8.14
C ALA A 145 -19.23 7.08 -8.39
N ARG A 146 -20.08 7.39 -9.38
CA ARG A 146 -21.21 6.52 -9.75
C ARG A 146 -20.77 5.13 -10.21
N ARG A 147 -19.62 5.01 -10.86
CA ARG A 147 -19.11 3.70 -11.31
C ARG A 147 -18.46 2.89 -10.21
N MET A 148 -17.89 3.56 -9.22
CA MET A 148 -17.04 2.92 -8.22
C MET A 148 -17.75 2.65 -6.90
N LEU A 149 -18.68 3.50 -6.53
CA LEU A 149 -19.38 3.40 -5.26
C LEU A 149 -20.65 2.55 -5.43
N GLY A 150 -20.93 1.71 -4.43
CA GLY A 150 -22.21 1.05 -4.32
C GLY A 150 -23.36 2.05 -4.10
N ALA A 151 -24.60 1.63 -4.29
CA ALA A 151 -25.75 2.55 -4.22
C ALA A 151 -25.83 3.34 -2.91
N ASP A 152 -25.60 2.66 -1.78
CA ASP A 152 -25.66 3.32 -0.46
C ASP A 152 -24.45 4.22 -0.20
N GLU A 153 -23.25 3.77 -0.58
CA GLU A 153 -22.04 4.60 -0.54
C GLU A 153 -22.20 5.87 -1.39
N HIS A 154 -22.79 5.73 -2.57
CA HIS A 154 -23.05 6.88 -3.46
C HIS A 154 -24.05 7.86 -2.86
N LYS A 155 -25.09 7.39 -2.17
CA LYS A 155 -26.04 8.26 -1.46
C LYS A 155 -25.34 9.09 -0.39
N GLU A 156 -24.45 8.45 0.39
CA GLU A 156 -23.66 9.20 1.41
C GLU A 156 -22.66 10.15 0.77
N TYR A 157 -21.97 9.71 -0.28
CA TYR A 157 -21.04 10.55 -1.03
C TYR A 157 -21.73 11.80 -1.63
N ALA A 158 -22.95 11.67 -2.12
CA ALA A 158 -23.70 12.78 -2.71
C ALA A 158 -24.00 13.92 -1.71
N LYS A 159 -24.06 13.61 -0.40
CA LYS A 159 -24.25 14.60 0.68
C LYS A 159 -22.98 15.41 0.97
N ILE A 160 -21.81 14.97 0.48
CA ILE A 160 -20.53 15.62 0.75
C ILE A 160 -20.45 16.98 0.02
N PRO A 161 -20.04 18.06 0.72
CA PRO A 161 -19.80 19.36 0.10
C PRO A 161 -18.80 19.23 -1.07
N LYS A 162 -19.02 19.99 -2.15
CA LYS A 162 -18.18 19.93 -3.35
C LYS A 162 -16.68 20.08 -3.06
N SER A 163 -16.32 20.96 -2.14
CA SER A 163 -14.93 21.21 -1.72
C SER A 163 -14.22 20.04 -1.04
N ARG A 164 -14.97 19.00 -0.63
CA ARG A 164 -14.41 17.81 0.03
C ARG A 164 -14.60 16.51 -0.77
N ARG A 165 -15.17 16.61 -1.98
CA ARG A 165 -15.53 15.42 -2.77
C ARG A 165 -14.32 14.65 -3.26
N GLU A 166 -13.27 15.34 -3.71
CA GLU A 166 -12.04 14.68 -4.14
C GLU A 166 -11.41 13.91 -2.99
N THR A 167 -11.20 14.55 -1.85
CA THR A 167 -10.63 13.88 -0.68
C THR A 167 -11.44 12.65 -0.29
N ARG A 168 -12.78 12.81 -0.17
CA ARG A 168 -13.66 11.70 0.21
C ARG A 168 -13.67 10.59 -0.82
N PHE A 169 -13.60 10.92 -2.11
CA PHE A 169 -13.51 9.91 -3.17
C PHE A 169 -12.24 9.07 -3.03
N PHE A 170 -11.09 9.72 -2.85
CA PHE A 170 -9.83 9.01 -2.66
C PHE A 170 -9.81 8.19 -1.36
N GLU A 171 -10.47 8.62 -0.31
CA GLU A 171 -10.65 7.82 0.91
C GLU A 171 -11.45 6.53 0.65
N TYR A 172 -12.51 6.56 -0.16
CA TYR A 172 -13.21 5.35 -0.61
C TYR A 172 -12.29 4.47 -1.48
N TRP A 173 -11.58 5.11 -2.41
CA TRP A 173 -10.68 4.43 -3.33
C TRP A 173 -9.63 3.62 -2.58
N VAL A 174 -8.81 4.24 -1.74
CA VAL A 174 -7.72 3.56 -1.02
C VAL A 174 -8.23 2.43 -0.13
N ARG A 175 -9.42 2.56 0.47
CA ARG A 175 -10.00 1.49 1.30
C ARG A 175 -10.42 0.28 0.48
N LYS A 176 -11.03 0.51 -0.67
CA LYS A 176 -11.41 -0.58 -1.59
C LYS A 176 -10.20 -1.25 -2.22
N GLU A 177 -9.20 -0.48 -2.64
CA GLU A 177 -7.94 -1.01 -3.16
C GLU A 177 -7.18 -1.82 -2.11
N ALA A 178 -7.03 -1.30 -0.90
CA ALA A 178 -6.41 -2.02 0.20
C ALA A 178 -7.13 -3.36 0.47
N SER A 179 -8.48 -3.35 0.51
CA SER A 179 -9.29 -4.56 0.70
C SER A 179 -9.10 -5.56 -0.44
N ALA A 180 -9.11 -5.10 -1.70
CA ALA A 180 -8.87 -5.95 -2.87
C ALA A 180 -7.48 -6.58 -2.85
N LYS A 181 -6.45 -5.83 -2.42
CA LYS A 181 -5.08 -6.31 -2.24
C LYS A 181 -4.99 -7.35 -1.10
N ALA A 182 -5.67 -7.12 0.03
CA ALA A 182 -5.71 -8.08 1.14
C ALA A 182 -6.36 -9.40 0.71
N LEU A 183 -7.46 -9.35 -0.03
CA LEU A 183 -8.17 -10.52 -0.53
C LEU A 183 -7.45 -11.21 -1.72
N GLY A 184 -6.46 -10.57 -2.33
CA GLY A 184 -5.79 -11.08 -3.52
C GLY A 184 -6.70 -11.15 -4.76
N SER A 185 -7.91 -10.59 -4.68
CA SER A 185 -8.93 -10.66 -5.75
C SER A 185 -8.67 -9.66 -6.88
N GLY A 186 -7.89 -8.61 -6.61
CA GLY A 186 -7.75 -7.47 -7.50
C GLY A 186 -9.10 -6.82 -7.82
N LEU A 187 -9.09 -5.86 -8.73
CA LEU A 187 -10.30 -5.13 -9.14
C LEU A 187 -11.12 -5.84 -10.22
N ARG A 188 -10.77 -7.06 -10.62
CA ARG A 188 -11.49 -7.80 -11.67
C ARG A 188 -12.97 -7.99 -11.38
N GLN A 189 -13.34 -8.01 -10.10
CA GLN A 189 -14.74 -8.15 -9.69
C GLN A 189 -15.51 -6.82 -9.62
N GLY A 190 -14.85 -5.69 -9.83
CA GLY A 190 -15.42 -4.34 -9.78
C GLY A 190 -15.55 -3.77 -8.35
N PHE A 191 -15.27 -2.49 -8.20
CA PHE A 191 -15.29 -1.77 -6.91
C PHE A 191 -16.66 -1.77 -6.22
N HIS A 192 -17.76 -1.84 -6.96
CA HIS A 192 -19.12 -1.85 -6.43
C HIS A 192 -19.43 -3.10 -5.58
N ARG A 193 -18.64 -4.17 -5.72
CA ARG A 193 -18.77 -5.40 -4.92
C ARG A 193 -18.06 -5.33 -3.57
N LEU A 194 -17.14 -4.37 -3.40
CA LEU A 194 -16.54 -4.07 -2.10
C LEU A 194 -17.41 -3.03 -1.39
N LYS A 195 -18.19 -3.46 -0.42
CA LYS A 195 -19.12 -2.60 0.31
C LYS A 195 -18.50 -2.13 1.61
N ILE A 196 -18.36 -0.82 1.77
CA ILE A 196 -17.92 -0.17 3.02
C ILE A 196 -19.18 0.21 3.79
N HIS A 197 -19.42 -0.41 4.96
CA HIS A 197 -20.59 -0.17 5.80
C HIS A 197 -20.22 0.00 7.27
N PRO A 198 -20.88 0.93 7.97
CA PRO A 198 -21.25 2.28 7.54
C PRO A 198 -19.96 3.09 7.34
N TRP A 199 -20.03 4.28 6.73
CA TRP A 199 -18.86 5.17 6.71
C TRP A 199 -18.64 5.74 8.14
N PRO A 200 -17.66 5.26 8.93
CA PRO A 200 -17.66 5.53 10.36
C PRO A 200 -16.64 6.58 10.80
N GLY A 201 -15.93 7.22 9.87
CA GLY A 201 -14.78 8.08 10.19
C GLY A 201 -13.44 7.31 10.13
N ASP A 202 -12.53 7.56 11.07
CA ASP A 202 -11.13 7.11 10.99
C ASP A 202 -10.85 5.78 11.74
N GLY A 203 -11.82 5.23 12.44
CA GLY A 203 -11.68 3.98 13.19
C GLY A 203 -11.64 2.73 12.33
N PRO A 204 -11.24 1.59 12.90
CA PRO A 204 -11.27 0.31 12.20
C PRO A 204 -12.73 -0.09 11.90
N PHE A 205 -13.00 -0.55 10.69
CA PHE A 205 -14.31 -1.01 10.23
C PHE A 205 -14.18 -2.19 9.28
N GLN A 206 -15.29 -2.84 9.02
CA GLN A 206 -15.34 -3.98 8.11
C GLN A 206 -15.74 -3.55 6.69
N VAL A 207 -15.10 -4.17 5.72
CA VAL A 207 -15.46 -4.08 4.31
C VAL A 207 -15.86 -5.46 3.83
N ASP A 208 -17.10 -5.60 3.42
CA ASP A 208 -17.60 -6.83 2.84
C ASP A 208 -17.32 -6.87 1.34
N CYS A 209 -16.67 -7.93 0.91
CA CYS A 209 -16.58 -8.31 -0.50
C CYS A 209 -17.65 -9.35 -0.79
N VAL A 210 -18.60 -9.02 -1.64
CA VAL A 210 -19.66 -9.94 -2.06
C VAL A 210 -19.46 -10.29 -3.52
N SER A 211 -19.10 -11.55 -3.80
CA SER A 211 -19.11 -12.13 -5.15
C SER A 211 -20.20 -13.19 -5.24
N ASP A 212 -20.51 -13.62 -6.46
CA ASP A 212 -21.54 -14.65 -6.69
C ASP A 212 -21.17 -16.00 -6.06
N GLU A 213 -19.86 -16.24 -5.83
CA GLU A 213 -19.34 -17.52 -5.33
C GLU A 213 -18.78 -17.43 -3.90
N THR A 214 -18.40 -16.23 -3.44
CA THR A 214 -17.74 -16.07 -2.15
C THR A 214 -18.16 -14.80 -1.44
N ARG A 215 -18.28 -14.89 -0.11
CA ARG A 215 -18.37 -13.73 0.77
C ARG A 215 -17.11 -13.69 1.62
N ALA A 216 -16.39 -12.58 1.54
CA ALA A 216 -15.20 -12.33 2.33
C ALA A 216 -15.29 -10.96 3.00
N THR A 217 -14.73 -10.85 4.19
CA THR A 217 -14.68 -9.59 4.94
C THR A 217 -13.23 -9.22 5.21
N THR A 218 -12.91 -7.95 5.07
CA THR A 218 -11.63 -7.39 5.51
C THR A 218 -11.86 -6.36 6.61
N TRP A 219 -10.87 -6.23 7.50
CA TRP A 219 -10.78 -5.15 8.46
C TRP A 219 -9.98 -4.01 7.84
N VAL A 220 -10.51 -2.79 7.90
CA VAL A 220 -9.88 -1.63 7.23
C VAL A 220 -9.73 -0.50 8.23
N VAL A 221 -8.59 0.19 8.14
CA VAL A 221 -8.31 1.39 8.92
C VAL A 221 -7.64 2.44 8.02
N GLY A 222 -7.93 3.71 8.27
CA GLY A 222 -7.18 4.81 7.69
C GLY A 222 -5.75 4.83 8.24
N VAL A 223 -4.77 5.09 7.38
CA VAL A 223 -3.38 5.28 7.78
C VAL A 223 -3.07 6.77 7.78
N PRO A 224 -2.73 7.38 8.92
CA PRO A 224 -2.28 8.76 8.96
C PRO A 224 -1.05 8.94 8.06
N MET A 225 -1.13 9.90 7.15
CA MET A 225 -0.02 10.17 6.23
C MET A 225 0.80 11.37 6.72
N PRO A 226 2.14 11.23 6.76
CA PRO A 226 3.03 12.30 7.22
C PRO A 226 3.20 13.43 6.19
N VAL A 227 2.64 13.25 4.98
CA VAL A 227 2.72 14.21 3.88
C VAL A 227 1.32 14.68 3.53
N ALA A 228 1.10 16.00 3.60
CA ALA A 228 -0.17 16.60 3.24
C ALA A 228 -0.56 16.30 1.77
N GLY A 229 -1.86 16.17 1.50
CA GLY A 229 -2.38 15.91 0.17
C GLY A 229 -2.37 14.43 -0.24
N TYR A 230 -2.06 13.52 0.68
CA TYR A 230 -2.19 12.08 0.48
C TYR A 230 -3.22 11.48 1.42
N THR A 231 -3.82 10.39 0.99
CA THR A 231 -4.65 9.53 1.82
C THR A 231 -4.22 8.09 1.65
N ALA A 232 -4.32 7.30 2.71
CA ALA A 232 -3.96 5.88 2.67
C ALA A 232 -4.90 5.05 3.53
N ALA A 233 -4.98 3.76 3.21
CA ALA A 233 -5.70 2.79 4.01
C ALA A 233 -4.95 1.46 4.05
N LEU A 234 -5.14 0.77 5.17
CA LEU A 234 -4.67 -0.57 5.44
C LEU A 234 -5.86 -1.50 5.55
N ALA A 235 -5.78 -2.68 4.96
CA ALA A 235 -6.77 -3.74 5.11
C ALA A 235 -6.10 -5.07 5.47
N ALA A 236 -6.78 -5.90 6.26
CA ALA A 236 -6.31 -7.23 6.59
C ALA A 236 -7.47 -8.22 6.66
N THR A 237 -7.18 -9.52 6.47
CA THR A 237 -8.17 -10.60 6.58
C THR A 237 -8.47 -11.01 8.03
N GLN A 238 -7.75 -10.45 8.98
CA GLN A 238 -7.95 -10.60 10.42
C GLN A 238 -8.06 -9.21 11.07
N PRO A 239 -8.60 -9.08 12.28
CA PRO A 239 -8.67 -7.81 13.00
C PRO A 239 -7.32 -7.08 13.02
N ILE A 240 -7.35 -5.78 12.77
CA ILE A 240 -6.16 -4.94 12.81
C ILE A 240 -5.93 -4.48 14.24
N GLY A 241 -4.81 -4.87 14.80
CA GLY A 241 -4.30 -4.40 16.09
C GLY A 241 -3.52 -3.09 15.94
N PRO A 242 -2.48 -2.87 16.78
CA PRO A 242 -1.66 -1.68 16.68
C PRO A 242 -1.03 -1.52 15.31
N VAL A 243 -1.08 -0.30 14.76
CA VAL A 243 -0.44 0.08 13.50
C VAL A 243 0.68 1.06 13.82
N LEU A 244 1.92 0.64 13.57
CA LEU A 244 3.10 1.49 13.69
C LEU A 244 3.42 2.07 12.31
N THR A 245 3.34 3.39 12.16
CA THR A 245 3.71 4.08 10.94
C THR A 245 5.02 4.82 11.14
N ALA A 246 5.99 4.61 10.25
CA ALA A 246 7.29 5.26 10.31
C ALA A 246 7.77 5.66 8.91
N TRP A 247 8.67 6.67 8.89
CA TRP A 247 9.35 7.07 7.68
C TRP A 247 10.58 6.17 7.46
N TRP A 248 10.67 5.58 6.27
CA TRP A 248 11.84 4.81 5.86
C TRP A 248 12.87 5.70 5.19
N ASP A 249 14.09 5.71 5.70
CA ASP A 249 15.23 6.34 5.05
C ASP A 249 16.16 5.27 4.47
N PRO A 250 16.32 5.18 3.15
CA PRO A 250 17.16 4.16 2.52
C PRO A 250 18.66 4.32 2.81
N LEU A 251 19.08 5.45 3.36
CA LEU A 251 20.47 5.75 3.72
C LEU A 251 20.71 5.86 5.23
N ALA A 252 19.67 5.70 6.06
CA ALA A 252 19.87 5.72 7.50
C ALA A 252 20.90 4.63 7.90
N PRO A 253 21.85 4.93 8.79
CA PRO A 253 22.78 3.93 9.30
C PRO A 253 22.02 2.83 10.05
N ASP A 254 22.59 1.63 10.05
CA ASP A 254 22.12 0.48 10.82
C ASP A 254 22.20 0.70 12.32
#